data_0c21ace737eb398edcbec0d582d561a5
#
_entry.id   0c21ace737eb398edcbec0d582d561a5
#
_cell.length_a   1.000
_cell.length_b   1.000
_cell.length_c   1.000
_cell.angle_alpha   90.00
_cell.angle_beta   90.00
_cell.angle_gamma   90.00
#
_symmetry.space_group_name_H-M   'P 1'
#
loop_
_entity.id
_entity.type
_entity.pdbx_description
1 polymer ?
#
loop_
_entity_poly.entity_id
_entity_poly.type
_entity_poly.pdbx_seq_one_letter_code
_entity_poly.pdbx_strand_id
1 'polypeptide(L)'
;MQANLSKAFDLVSSQVLRGAPLPKSYTNFLGRKMFLFLLTVQGLGAFALITLGVILRKYRVATNVVHPRIRQEIGRSGVALLPMFLFVALALGFLIVGQTVSALAKVGASEYLGSTMVIVVVRELGPLLAAMLVLARVGTANVIELGTARALGEVEALEAMGIDPVHYLIMPRVIGMALGIFSLTIYLIIGALGSGYLFAFLQGAPMTPGDYFRQITEALDWLDFALLALKTLAFGFFIAIVTCYHGLAQPLRLEDVSRVAVRAVSQGVFVCVVIDAFFILVYVLA
;
A
#
# COMPACT_ATOMS: atom_id res chain seq x y z
N MET A 1 22.39 21.07 11.40
CA MET A 1 21.13 20.66 12.03
C MET A 1 21.25 19.31 12.72
N GLN A 2 21.88 18.27 12.14
CA GLN A 2 22.08 16.95 12.77
C GLN A 2 22.95 16.97 14.04
N ALA A 3 23.99 17.81 14.12
CA ALA A 3 24.87 17.90 15.29
C ALA A 3 24.19 18.49 16.55
N ASN A 4 23.18 19.36 16.38
CA ASN A 4 22.41 19.91 17.50
C ASN A 4 21.34 18.91 17.99
N LEU A 5 20.81 18.07 17.10
CA LEU A 5 19.86 17.00 17.45
C LEU A 5 20.54 15.85 18.23
N SER A 6 21.79 15.50 17.88
CA SER A 6 22.55 14.51 18.65
C SER A 6 22.85 14.96 20.07
N LYS A 7 23.22 16.25 20.25
CA LYS A 7 23.45 16.85 21.59
C LYS A 7 22.18 16.94 22.43
N ALA A 8 21.05 17.31 21.83
CA ALA A 8 19.76 17.34 22.52
C ALA A 8 19.32 15.93 22.94
N PHE A 9 19.59 14.92 22.10
CA PHE A 9 19.31 13.52 22.40
C PHE A 9 20.17 12.99 23.55
N ASP A 10 21.45 13.30 23.55
CA ASP A 10 22.39 12.89 24.62
C ASP A 10 22.02 13.52 25.98
N LEU A 11 21.48 14.75 25.98
CA LEU A 11 20.98 15.41 27.20
C LEU A 11 19.69 14.77 27.73
N VAL A 12 18.72 14.47 26.87
CA VAL A 12 17.45 13.83 27.26
C VAL A 12 17.67 12.38 27.68
N SER A 13 18.53 11.62 26.96
CA SER A 13 18.83 10.23 27.28
C SER A 13 19.57 10.09 28.62
N SER A 14 20.43 11.04 28.97
CA SER A 14 21.16 11.03 30.24
C SER A 14 20.27 11.27 31.47
N GLN A 15 19.13 11.96 31.31
CA GLN A 15 18.17 12.19 32.39
C GLN A 15 17.17 11.03 32.56
N VAL A 16 16.70 10.45 31.46
CA VAL A 16 15.64 9.41 31.46
C VAL A 16 16.18 8.03 31.84
N LEU A 17 17.48 7.75 31.56
CA LEU A 17 18.05 6.40 31.68
C LEU A 17 18.83 6.12 32.97
N ARG A 18 18.78 7.01 33.96
CA ARG A 18 19.50 6.83 35.25
C ARG A 18 19.02 5.61 36.07
N GLY A 19 17.94 4.97 35.70
CA GLY A 19 17.37 3.80 36.37
C GLY A 19 17.30 2.51 35.56
N ALA A 20 17.82 2.47 34.34
CA ALA A 20 17.67 1.31 33.46
C ALA A 20 18.80 0.26 33.68
N PRO A 21 18.46 -1.06 33.85
CA PRO A 21 19.42 -2.12 34.09
C PRO A 21 20.27 -2.53 32.86
N LEU A 22 20.05 -1.90 31.69
CA LEU A 22 20.71 -2.23 30.43
C LEU A 22 21.98 -1.35 30.22
N PRO A 23 23.04 -1.87 29.54
CA PRO A 23 24.23 -1.10 29.26
C PRO A 23 23.90 0.18 28.49
N LYS A 24 24.44 1.31 28.91
CA LYS A 24 24.17 2.68 28.34
C LYS A 24 24.31 2.75 26.82
N SER A 25 25.18 1.92 26.22
CA SER A 25 25.39 1.82 24.78
C SER A 25 24.17 1.23 24.05
N TYR A 26 23.50 0.24 24.64
CA TYR A 26 22.32 -0.41 24.04
C TYR A 26 21.07 0.46 24.12
N THR A 27 20.87 1.11 25.26
CA THR A 27 19.73 2.03 25.47
C THR A 27 19.82 3.27 24.58
N ASN A 28 21.03 3.81 24.38
CA ASN A 28 21.26 4.93 23.46
C ASN A 28 21.03 4.52 21.99
N PHE A 29 21.42 3.32 21.60
CA PHE A 29 21.21 2.80 20.24
C PHE A 29 19.71 2.58 19.95
N LEU A 30 19.00 1.94 20.88
CA LEU A 30 17.56 1.67 20.76
C LEU A 30 16.75 2.98 20.80
N GLY A 31 17.06 3.85 21.77
CA GLY A 31 16.39 5.14 21.90
C GLY A 31 16.60 6.05 20.67
N ARG A 32 17.80 6.06 20.10
CA ARG A 32 18.08 6.82 18.88
C ARG A 32 17.32 6.27 17.66
N LYS A 33 17.21 4.94 17.51
CA LYS A 33 16.40 4.34 16.45
C LYS A 33 14.91 4.63 16.62
N MET A 34 14.38 4.52 17.84
CA MET A 34 12.99 4.87 18.14
C MET A 34 12.70 6.34 17.87
N PHE A 35 13.59 7.24 18.28
CA PHE A 35 13.42 8.67 18.06
C PHE A 35 13.45 9.04 16.57
N LEU A 36 14.37 8.45 15.79
CA LEU A 36 14.41 8.64 14.33
C LEU A 36 13.17 8.06 13.65
N PHE A 37 12.65 6.94 14.13
CA PHE A 37 11.40 6.37 13.64
C PHE A 37 10.21 7.30 13.91
N LEU A 38 10.09 7.83 15.13
CA LEU A 38 9.03 8.79 15.49
C LEU A 38 9.10 10.07 14.64
N LEU A 39 10.29 10.62 14.41
CA LEU A 39 10.48 11.78 13.53
C LEU A 39 10.08 11.48 12.08
N THR A 40 10.37 10.28 11.59
CA THR A 40 9.96 9.87 10.25
C THR A 40 8.44 9.72 10.16
N VAL A 41 7.80 9.12 11.16
CA VAL A 41 6.33 9.00 11.24
C VAL A 41 5.67 10.38 11.31
N GLN A 42 6.21 11.30 12.12
CA GLN A 42 5.72 12.67 12.18
C GLN A 42 5.88 13.39 10.84
N GLY A 43 7.02 13.24 10.17
CA GLY A 43 7.25 13.81 8.85
C GLY A 43 6.31 13.28 7.79
N LEU A 44 6.10 11.96 7.78
CA LEU A 44 5.13 11.30 6.88
C LEU A 44 3.70 11.76 7.16
N GLY A 45 3.31 11.87 8.43
CA GLY A 45 1.99 12.36 8.84
C GLY A 45 1.74 13.80 8.38
N ALA A 46 2.70 14.70 8.60
CA ALA A 46 2.61 16.08 8.15
C ALA A 46 2.51 16.18 6.61
N PHE A 47 3.32 15.39 5.90
CA PHE A 47 3.28 15.32 4.44
C PHE A 47 1.96 14.76 3.90
N ALA A 48 1.40 13.74 4.57
CA ALA A 48 0.09 13.18 4.23
C ALA A 48 -1.03 14.23 4.39
N LEU A 49 -1.02 14.98 5.49
CA LEU A 49 -2.02 16.03 5.75
C LEU A 49 -1.91 17.19 4.75
N ILE A 50 -0.70 17.63 4.42
CA ILE A 50 -0.48 18.66 3.39
C ILE A 50 -0.99 18.17 2.05
N THR A 51 -0.63 16.95 1.65
CA THR A 51 -1.07 16.37 0.36
C THR A 51 -2.58 16.22 0.30
N LEU A 52 -3.21 15.73 1.37
CA LEU A 52 -4.65 15.62 1.47
C LEU A 52 -5.32 17.00 1.37
N GLY A 53 -4.78 18.00 2.05
CA GLY A 53 -5.23 19.39 1.97
C GLY A 53 -5.14 19.96 0.56
N VAL A 54 -4.05 19.67 -0.16
CA VAL A 54 -3.88 20.08 -1.57
C VAL A 54 -4.90 19.37 -2.47
N ILE A 55 -5.09 18.06 -2.30
CA ILE A 55 -6.09 17.29 -3.06
C ILE A 55 -7.49 17.89 -2.87
N LEU A 56 -7.91 18.13 -1.63
CA LEU A 56 -9.25 18.62 -1.34
C LEU A 56 -9.49 20.05 -1.83
N ARG A 57 -8.49 20.93 -1.72
CA ARG A 57 -8.63 22.35 -2.06
C ARG A 57 -8.34 22.66 -3.53
N LYS A 58 -7.35 21.99 -4.12
CA LYS A 58 -6.83 22.33 -5.46
C LYS A 58 -7.28 21.35 -6.55
N TYR A 59 -8.17 20.38 -6.27
CA TYR A 59 -8.63 19.40 -7.27
C TYR A 59 -9.19 20.03 -8.56
N ARG A 60 -9.84 21.18 -8.42
CA ARG A 60 -10.43 21.93 -9.56
C ARG A 60 -9.50 22.98 -10.16
N VAL A 61 -8.30 23.16 -9.62
CA VAL A 61 -7.32 24.14 -10.10
C VAL A 61 -6.47 23.48 -11.19
N ALA A 62 -6.23 24.19 -12.29
CA ALA A 62 -5.43 23.73 -13.44
C ALA A 62 -5.85 22.37 -14.01
N THR A 63 -7.16 22.13 -14.11
CA THR A 63 -7.75 20.86 -14.59
C THR A 63 -7.18 20.39 -15.92
N ASN A 64 -6.94 21.30 -16.87
CA ASN A 64 -6.39 21.00 -18.20
C ASN A 64 -4.97 20.40 -18.17
N VAL A 65 -4.22 20.58 -17.09
CA VAL A 65 -2.86 20.06 -16.93
C VAL A 65 -2.83 18.85 -16.01
N VAL A 66 -3.61 18.90 -14.93
CA VAL A 66 -3.60 17.87 -13.87
C VAL A 66 -4.40 16.63 -14.29
N HIS A 67 -5.55 16.77 -14.93
CA HIS A 67 -6.37 15.63 -15.35
C HIS A 67 -5.68 14.67 -16.35
N PRO A 68 -4.97 15.13 -17.39
CA PRO A 68 -4.22 14.24 -18.26
C PRO A 68 -3.15 13.45 -17.48
N ARG A 69 -2.49 14.09 -16.51
CA ARG A 69 -1.51 13.40 -15.66
C ARG A 69 -2.15 12.36 -14.74
N ILE A 70 -3.31 12.66 -14.15
CA ILE A 70 -4.06 11.66 -13.36
C ILE A 70 -4.41 10.44 -14.23
N ARG A 71 -4.90 10.67 -15.47
CA ARG A 71 -5.18 9.56 -16.41
C ARG A 71 -3.94 8.73 -16.72
N GLN A 72 -2.81 9.39 -16.95
CA GLN A 72 -1.54 8.70 -17.20
C GLN A 72 -1.10 7.87 -16.00
N GLU A 73 -1.23 8.41 -14.79
CA GLU A 73 -0.87 7.67 -13.55
C GLU A 73 -1.85 6.51 -13.27
N ILE A 74 -3.15 6.66 -13.55
CA ILE A 74 -4.11 5.56 -13.49
C ILE A 74 -3.74 4.46 -14.51
N GLY A 75 -3.39 4.84 -15.73
CA GLY A 75 -2.93 3.90 -16.74
C GLY A 75 -1.67 3.14 -16.29
N ARG A 76 -0.72 3.85 -15.69
CA ARG A 76 0.55 3.30 -15.23
C ARG A 76 0.42 2.41 -13.98
N SER A 77 -0.37 2.84 -13.00
CA SER A 77 -0.56 2.12 -11.73
C SER A 77 -1.66 1.04 -11.78
N GLY A 78 -2.53 1.09 -12.81
CA GLY A 78 -3.61 0.15 -13.01
C GLY A 78 -3.42 -0.69 -14.28
N VAL A 79 -3.76 -0.12 -15.44
CA VAL A 79 -3.87 -0.85 -16.71
C VAL A 79 -2.57 -1.56 -17.11
N ALA A 80 -1.43 -0.90 -16.94
CA ALA A 80 -0.13 -1.49 -17.30
C ALA A 80 0.25 -2.71 -16.46
N LEU A 81 -0.36 -2.88 -15.28
CA LEU A 81 -0.11 -4.00 -14.39
C LEU A 81 -1.10 -5.16 -14.57
N LEU A 82 -2.20 -4.99 -15.32
CA LEU A 82 -3.22 -6.01 -15.51
C LEU A 82 -2.68 -7.39 -15.92
N PRO A 83 -1.74 -7.54 -16.88
CA PRO A 83 -1.24 -8.86 -17.27
C PRO A 83 -0.55 -9.58 -16.10
N MET A 84 0.25 -8.85 -15.32
CA MET A 84 0.92 -9.39 -14.14
C MET A 84 -0.11 -9.81 -13.06
N PHE A 85 -1.12 -8.97 -12.84
CA PHE A 85 -2.18 -9.25 -11.86
C PHE A 85 -3.03 -10.45 -12.28
N LEU A 86 -3.32 -10.59 -13.56
CA LEU A 86 -4.04 -11.76 -14.06
C LEU A 86 -3.25 -13.05 -13.83
N PHE A 87 -1.94 -13.03 -14.09
CA PHE A 87 -1.07 -14.17 -13.80
C PHE A 87 -1.05 -14.52 -12.31
N VAL A 88 -0.91 -13.52 -11.43
CA VAL A 88 -0.94 -13.71 -9.98
C VAL A 88 -2.31 -14.20 -9.51
N ALA A 89 -3.40 -13.68 -10.06
CA ALA A 89 -4.75 -14.11 -9.76
C ALA A 89 -4.97 -15.60 -10.11
N LEU A 90 -4.50 -16.04 -11.29
CA LEU A 90 -4.52 -17.45 -11.69
C LEU A 90 -3.73 -18.31 -10.70
N ALA A 91 -2.49 -17.93 -10.39
CA ALA A 91 -1.64 -18.67 -9.44
C ALA A 91 -2.28 -18.74 -8.04
N LEU A 92 -2.86 -17.64 -7.55
CA LEU A 92 -3.53 -17.58 -6.26
C LEU A 92 -4.78 -18.46 -6.22
N GLY A 93 -5.58 -18.42 -7.29
CA GLY A 93 -6.75 -19.26 -7.44
C GLY A 93 -6.40 -20.74 -7.45
N PHE A 94 -5.41 -21.17 -8.24
CA PHE A 94 -4.97 -22.56 -8.25
C PHE A 94 -4.38 -23.00 -6.92
N LEU A 95 -3.46 -22.21 -6.32
CA LEU A 95 -2.72 -22.64 -5.14
C LEU A 95 -3.51 -22.49 -3.84
N ILE A 96 -4.25 -21.41 -3.66
CA ILE A 96 -4.95 -21.13 -2.40
C ILE A 96 -6.42 -21.52 -2.49
N VAL A 97 -7.15 -20.92 -3.43
CA VAL A 97 -8.61 -21.13 -3.52
C VAL A 97 -8.93 -22.58 -3.86
N GLY A 98 -8.28 -23.14 -4.88
CA GLY A 98 -8.52 -24.51 -5.31
C GLY A 98 -8.19 -25.55 -4.24
N GLN A 99 -7.08 -25.37 -3.52
CA GLN A 99 -6.72 -26.26 -2.40
C GLN A 99 -7.69 -26.13 -1.22
N THR A 100 -8.14 -24.92 -0.89
CA THR A 100 -9.10 -24.69 0.18
C THR A 100 -10.44 -25.32 -0.13
N VAL A 101 -10.94 -25.17 -1.36
CA VAL A 101 -12.18 -25.84 -1.82
C VAL A 101 -12.07 -27.35 -1.71
N SER A 102 -10.96 -27.91 -2.21
CA SER A 102 -10.73 -29.37 -2.16
C SER A 102 -10.58 -29.89 -0.73
N ALA A 103 -9.94 -29.13 0.16
CA ALA A 103 -9.78 -29.49 1.56
C ALA A 103 -11.13 -29.48 2.30
N LEU A 104 -11.93 -28.43 2.15
CA LEU A 104 -13.27 -28.31 2.75
C LEU A 104 -14.21 -29.42 2.25
N ALA A 105 -14.18 -29.74 0.96
CA ALA A 105 -14.97 -30.82 0.39
C ALA A 105 -14.60 -32.19 1.00
N LYS A 106 -13.32 -32.48 1.20
CA LYS A 106 -12.85 -33.75 1.81
C LYS A 106 -13.27 -33.92 3.27
N VAL A 107 -13.36 -32.82 4.02
CA VAL A 107 -13.78 -32.83 5.44
C VAL A 107 -15.31 -32.77 5.57
N GLY A 108 -16.04 -32.60 4.47
CA GLY A 108 -17.51 -32.49 4.49
C GLY A 108 -18.02 -31.12 4.95
N ALA A 109 -17.14 -30.11 4.99
CA ALA A 109 -17.44 -28.76 5.47
C ALA A 109 -17.73 -27.77 4.31
N SER A 110 -18.31 -28.26 3.22
CA SER A 110 -18.57 -27.48 2.00
C SER A 110 -19.54 -26.29 2.22
N GLU A 111 -20.34 -26.31 3.28
CA GLU A 111 -21.24 -25.21 3.67
C GLU A 111 -20.49 -23.93 4.11
N TYR A 112 -19.26 -24.06 4.63
CA TYR A 112 -18.44 -22.93 5.07
C TYR A 112 -17.57 -22.34 3.96
N LEU A 113 -17.67 -22.85 2.74
CA LEU A 113 -16.80 -22.46 1.64
C LEU A 113 -16.96 -20.98 1.28
N GLY A 114 -18.21 -20.51 1.15
CA GLY A 114 -18.49 -19.10 0.83
C GLY A 114 -17.88 -18.15 1.84
N SER A 115 -18.13 -18.36 3.13
CA SER A 115 -17.59 -17.54 4.22
C SER A 115 -16.05 -17.54 4.25
N THR A 116 -15.46 -18.73 4.08
CA THR A 116 -13.99 -18.87 4.04
C THR A 116 -13.39 -18.10 2.87
N MET A 117 -13.98 -18.18 1.68
CA MET A 117 -13.50 -17.48 0.49
C MET A 117 -13.60 -15.96 0.67
N VAL A 118 -14.70 -15.46 1.23
CA VAL A 118 -14.86 -14.04 1.50
C VAL A 118 -13.81 -13.55 2.49
N ILE A 119 -13.63 -14.25 3.60
CA ILE A 119 -12.65 -13.85 4.62
C ILE A 119 -11.22 -13.88 4.05
N VAL A 120 -10.82 -14.99 3.44
CA VAL A 120 -9.43 -15.20 3.03
C VAL A 120 -9.09 -14.39 1.78
N VAL A 121 -9.92 -14.45 0.74
CA VAL A 121 -9.59 -13.87 -0.57
C VAL A 121 -10.05 -12.42 -0.68
N VAL A 122 -11.30 -12.13 -0.29
CA VAL A 122 -11.87 -10.79 -0.49
C VAL A 122 -11.37 -9.81 0.56
N ARG A 123 -11.43 -10.19 1.85
CA ARG A 123 -11.09 -9.28 2.96
C ARG A 123 -9.59 -9.12 3.15
N GLU A 124 -8.77 -10.20 2.96
CA GLU A 124 -7.36 -10.20 3.34
C GLU A 124 -6.41 -10.31 2.15
N LEU A 125 -6.30 -11.46 1.50
CA LEU A 125 -5.27 -11.73 0.50
C LEU A 125 -5.36 -10.82 -0.73
N GLY A 126 -6.56 -10.57 -1.24
CA GLY A 126 -6.76 -9.74 -2.42
C GLY A 126 -6.19 -8.33 -2.26
N PRO A 127 -6.67 -7.56 -1.27
CA PRO A 127 -6.20 -6.19 -1.03
C PRO A 127 -4.72 -6.12 -0.67
N LEU A 128 -4.23 -7.00 0.22
CA LEU A 128 -2.85 -6.97 0.68
C LEU A 128 -1.88 -7.31 -0.44
N LEU A 129 -2.14 -8.36 -1.22
CA LEU A 129 -1.29 -8.73 -2.36
C LEU A 129 -1.29 -7.65 -3.45
N ALA A 130 -2.46 -7.06 -3.73
CA ALA A 130 -2.55 -5.96 -4.68
C ALA A 130 -1.69 -4.77 -4.23
N ALA A 131 -1.79 -4.37 -2.96
CA ALA A 131 -0.98 -3.31 -2.39
C ALA A 131 0.52 -3.59 -2.47
N MET A 132 0.95 -4.82 -2.10
CA MET A 132 2.36 -5.23 -2.14
C MET A 132 2.94 -5.23 -3.56
N LEU A 133 2.20 -5.73 -4.54
CA LEU A 133 2.63 -5.77 -5.94
C LEU A 133 2.75 -4.38 -6.54
N VAL A 134 1.78 -3.49 -6.26
CA VAL A 134 1.85 -2.09 -6.73
C VAL A 134 2.97 -1.33 -6.02
N LEU A 135 3.17 -1.53 -4.71
CA LEU A 135 4.28 -0.94 -3.97
C LEU A 135 5.62 -1.35 -4.59
N ALA A 136 5.81 -2.65 -4.85
CA ALA A 136 7.06 -3.18 -5.40
C ALA A 136 7.34 -2.64 -6.81
N ARG A 137 6.33 -2.45 -7.65
CA ARG A 137 6.49 -2.07 -9.05
C ARG A 137 6.41 -0.55 -9.25
N VAL A 138 5.27 0.04 -8.87
CA VAL A 138 4.99 1.48 -9.09
C VAL A 138 5.60 2.32 -7.98
N GLY A 139 5.52 1.87 -6.74
CA GLY A 139 6.10 2.58 -5.60
C GLY A 139 7.60 2.78 -5.74
N THR A 140 8.33 1.74 -6.12
CA THR A 140 9.78 1.83 -6.39
C THR A 140 10.08 2.80 -7.53
N ALA A 141 9.34 2.72 -8.64
CA ALA A 141 9.51 3.62 -9.76
C ALA A 141 9.26 5.08 -9.38
N ASN A 142 8.24 5.35 -8.56
CA ASN A 142 7.94 6.70 -8.07
C ASN A 142 9.08 7.30 -7.26
N VAL A 143 9.72 6.51 -6.38
CA VAL A 143 10.88 6.98 -5.60
C VAL A 143 12.05 7.32 -6.51
N ILE A 144 12.34 6.44 -7.49
CA ILE A 144 13.44 6.65 -8.43
C ILE A 144 13.21 7.89 -9.29
N GLU A 145 12.03 8.05 -9.87
CA GLU A 145 11.70 9.20 -10.70
C GLU A 145 11.74 10.52 -9.95
N LEU A 146 11.07 10.58 -8.77
CA LEU A 146 11.07 11.80 -7.96
C LEU A 146 12.45 12.11 -7.39
N GLY A 147 13.18 11.08 -6.94
CA GLY A 147 14.53 11.24 -6.43
C GLY A 147 15.51 11.71 -7.51
N THR A 148 15.37 11.21 -8.73
CA THR A 148 16.16 11.68 -9.88
C THR A 148 15.81 13.10 -10.27
N ALA A 149 14.51 13.43 -10.38
CA ALA A 149 14.05 14.80 -10.66
C ALA A 149 14.57 15.80 -9.59
N ARG A 150 14.55 15.38 -8.32
CA ARG A 150 15.12 16.18 -7.23
C ARG A 150 16.63 16.36 -7.35
N ALA A 151 17.36 15.26 -7.66
CA ALA A 151 18.83 15.31 -7.82
C ALA A 151 19.28 16.16 -9.00
N LEU A 152 18.47 16.25 -10.05
CA LEU A 152 18.73 17.09 -11.24
C LEU A 152 18.27 18.55 -11.09
N GLY A 153 17.66 18.93 -9.97
CA GLY A 153 17.16 20.29 -9.74
C GLY A 153 15.84 20.62 -10.45
N GLU A 154 15.15 19.63 -11.00
CA GLU A 154 13.87 19.85 -11.70
C GLU A 154 12.77 20.32 -10.75
N VAL A 155 12.79 19.87 -9.50
CA VAL A 155 11.82 20.27 -8.47
C VAL A 155 12.01 21.72 -8.11
N GLU A 156 13.26 22.16 -7.90
CA GLU A 156 13.64 23.55 -7.64
C GLU A 156 13.31 24.47 -8.83
N ALA A 157 13.47 23.98 -10.05
CA ALA A 157 13.08 24.72 -11.25
C ALA A 157 11.55 24.94 -11.29
N LEU A 158 10.74 23.95 -10.92
CA LEU A 158 9.29 24.11 -10.82
C LEU A 158 8.90 25.16 -9.77
N GLU A 159 9.53 25.10 -8.58
CA GLU A 159 9.32 26.10 -7.52
C GLU A 159 9.71 27.52 -7.97
N ALA A 160 10.82 27.67 -8.69
CA ALA A 160 11.26 28.94 -9.24
C ALA A 160 10.27 29.52 -10.28
N MET A 161 9.55 28.66 -10.99
CA MET A 161 8.48 29.04 -11.92
C MET A 161 7.14 29.31 -11.21
N GLY A 162 7.07 29.21 -9.87
CA GLY A 162 5.84 29.37 -9.09
C GLY A 162 4.88 28.18 -9.16
N ILE A 163 5.34 27.02 -9.63
CA ILE A 163 4.54 25.79 -9.73
C ILE A 163 4.72 24.99 -8.44
N ASP A 164 3.61 24.70 -7.73
CA ASP A 164 3.61 23.89 -6.53
C ASP A 164 3.90 22.41 -6.85
N PRO A 165 5.07 21.85 -6.44
CA PRO A 165 5.45 20.46 -6.75
C PRO A 165 4.46 19.43 -6.19
N VAL A 166 3.83 19.72 -5.04
CA VAL A 166 2.85 18.82 -4.42
C VAL A 166 1.63 18.65 -5.32
N HIS A 167 1.13 19.77 -5.83
CA HIS A 167 -0.03 19.77 -6.73
C HIS A 167 0.28 19.13 -8.10
N TYR A 168 1.47 19.38 -8.63
CA TYR A 168 1.85 18.97 -10.00
C TYR A 168 2.39 17.55 -10.10
N LEU A 169 3.20 17.10 -9.12
CA LEU A 169 3.88 15.80 -9.14
C LEU A 169 3.22 14.75 -8.23
N ILE A 170 2.78 15.16 -7.03
CA ILE A 170 2.35 14.21 -5.99
C ILE A 170 0.87 13.88 -6.12
N MET A 171 0.02 14.89 -6.24
CA MET A 171 -1.43 14.71 -6.30
C MET A 171 -1.89 13.70 -7.39
N PRO A 172 -1.39 13.76 -8.66
CA PRO A 172 -1.77 12.78 -9.67
C PRO A 172 -1.34 11.35 -9.32
N ARG A 173 -0.16 11.19 -8.70
CA ARG A 173 0.35 9.88 -8.28
C ARG A 173 -0.48 9.28 -7.15
N VAL A 174 -0.86 10.09 -6.17
CA VAL A 174 -1.72 9.63 -5.05
C VAL A 174 -3.07 9.14 -5.57
N ILE A 175 -3.73 9.93 -6.41
CA ILE A 175 -5.03 9.56 -6.99
C ILE A 175 -4.88 8.34 -7.90
N GLY A 176 -3.86 8.33 -8.77
CA GLY A 176 -3.60 7.23 -9.68
C GLY A 176 -3.34 5.91 -8.97
N MET A 177 -2.51 5.91 -7.92
CA MET A 177 -2.22 4.70 -7.14
C MET A 177 -3.43 4.23 -6.32
N ALA A 178 -4.20 5.13 -5.71
CA ALA A 178 -5.39 4.77 -4.96
C ALA A 178 -6.43 4.08 -5.85
N LEU A 179 -6.76 4.67 -6.99
CA LEU A 179 -7.70 4.10 -7.95
C LEU A 179 -7.12 2.84 -8.64
N GLY A 180 -5.82 2.83 -8.92
CA GLY A 180 -5.12 1.69 -9.51
C GLY A 180 -5.20 0.45 -8.61
N ILE A 181 -4.84 0.57 -7.33
CA ILE A 181 -4.90 -0.54 -6.38
C ILE A 181 -6.34 -1.02 -6.20
N PHE A 182 -7.30 -0.12 -6.05
CA PHE A 182 -8.70 -0.49 -5.95
C PHE A 182 -9.17 -1.34 -7.15
N SER A 183 -8.93 -0.86 -8.37
CA SER A 183 -9.31 -1.58 -9.59
C SER A 183 -8.61 -2.92 -9.71
N LEU A 184 -7.28 -2.95 -9.50
CA LEU A 184 -6.48 -4.17 -9.60
C LEU A 184 -6.88 -5.22 -8.56
N THR A 185 -7.28 -4.80 -7.35
CA THR A 185 -7.79 -5.70 -6.32
C THR A 185 -9.06 -6.41 -6.78
N ILE A 186 -9.99 -5.70 -7.41
CA ILE A 186 -11.23 -6.29 -7.94
C ILE A 186 -10.89 -7.35 -9.00
N TYR A 187 -10.02 -7.03 -9.97
CA TYR A 187 -9.60 -7.99 -11.00
C TYR A 187 -8.88 -9.21 -10.39
N LEU A 188 -8.05 -9.00 -9.38
CA LEU A 188 -7.33 -10.07 -8.71
C LEU A 188 -8.31 -11.01 -7.97
N ILE A 189 -9.29 -10.48 -7.25
CA ILE A 189 -10.30 -11.27 -6.54
C ILE A 189 -11.14 -12.08 -7.52
N ILE A 190 -11.68 -11.45 -8.57
CA ILE A 190 -12.50 -12.14 -9.57
C ILE A 190 -11.68 -13.22 -10.27
N GLY A 191 -10.46 -12.92 -10.67
CA GLY A 191 -9.58 -13.89 -11.33
C GLY A 191 -9.19 -15.05 -10.41
N ALA A 192 -8.92 -14.79 -9.13
CA ALA A 192 -8.55 -15.82 -8.16
C ALA A 192 -9.73 -16.75 -7.83
N LEU A 193 -10.93 -16.20 -7.60
CA LEU A 193 -12.12 -16.99 -7.33
C LEU A 193 -12.51 -17.84 -8.55
N GLY A 194 -12.46 -17.26 -9.75
CA GLY A 194 -12.78 -17.99 -10.99
C GLY A 194 -11.79 -19.12 -11.30
N SER A 195 -10.49 -18.85 -11.22
CA SER A 195 -9.47 -19.86 -11.47
C SER A 195 -9.41 -20.93 -10.36
N GLY A 196 -9.72 -20.56 -9.13
CA GLY A 196 -9.80 -21.49 -8.01
C GLY A 196 -10.93 -22.50 -8.16
N TYR A 197 -12.11 -22.06 -8.62
CA TYR A 197 -13.19 -22.95 -8.97
C TYR A 197 -12.79 -23.91 -10.09
N LEU A 198 -12.17 -23.41 -11.15
CA LEU A 198 -11.70 -24.25 -12.27
C LEU A 198 -10.77 -25.37 -11.78
N PHE A 199 -9.85 -25.05 -10.88
CA PHE A 199 -8.95 -26.05 -10.30
C PHE A 199 -9.69 -27.08 -9.44
N ALA A 200 -10.63 -26.65 -8.59
CA ALA A 200 -11.44 -27.54 -7.78
C ALA A 200 -12.30 -28.50 -8.65
N PHE A 201 -12.86 -27.97 -9.74
CA PHE A 201 -13.59 -28.75 -10.73
C PHE A 201 -12.71 -29.82 -11.39
N LEU A 202 -11.48 -29.47 -11.78
CA LEU A 202 -10.51 -30.44 -12.34
C LEU A 202 -10.12 -31.55 -11.35
N GLN A 203 -10.19 -31.26 -10.04
CA GLN A 203 -9.95 -32.27 -8.98
C GLN A 203 -11.19 -33.11 -8.64
N GLY A 204 -12.30 -32.91 -9.34
CA GLY A 204 -13.54 -33.67 -9.11
C GLY A 204 -14.30 -33.26 -7.86
N ALA A 205 -14.18 -32.03 -7.41
CA ALA A 205 -14.98 -31.51 -6.29
C ALA A 205 -16.46 -31.59 -6.62
N PRO A 206 -17.30 -32.18 -5.74
CA PRO A 206 -18.72 -32.44 -6.00
C PRO A 206 -19.56 -31.16 -5.81
N MET A 207 -19.24 -30.10 -6.54
CA MET A 207 -19.91 -28.81 -6.43
C MET A 207 -20.17 -28.21 -7.80
N THR A 208 -21.42 -27.76 -8.03
CA THR A 208 -21.75 -27.06 -9.28
C THR A 208 -21.21 -25.63 -9.28
N PRO A 209 -20.94 -25.05 -10.47
CA PRO A 209 -20.53 -23.62 -10.55
C PRO A 209 -21.56 -22.70 -9.88
N GLY A 210 -22.85 -23.00 -10.08
CA GLY A 210 -23.94 -22.21 -9.51
C GLY A 210 -23.93 -22.19 -7.98
N ASP A 211 -23.71 -23.35 -7.34
CA ASP A 211 -23.66 -23.47 -5.89
C ASP A 211 -22.43 -22.76 -5.31
N TYR A 212 -21.27 -22.85 -6.00
CA TYR A 212 -20.05 -22.16 -5.59
C TYR A 212 -20.23 -20.63 -5.56
N PHE A 213 -20.68 -20.05 -6.68
CA PHE A 213 -20.85 -18.60 -6.74
C PHE A 213 -22.02 -18.12 -5.86
N ARG A 214 -23.07 -18.90 -5.71
CA ARG A 214 -24.18 -18.59 -4.81
C ARG A 214 -23.70 -18.48 -3.37
N GLN A 215 -22.93 -19.44 -2.86
CA GLN A 215 -22.39 -19.41 -1.50
C GLN A 215 -21.49 -18.19 -1.25
N ILE A 216 -20.68 -17.80 -2.25
CA ILE A 216 -19.85 -16.59 -2.13
C ILE A 216 -20.72 -15.34 -2.09
N THR A 217 -21.74 -15.23 -2.94
CA THR A 217 -22.62 -14.05 -2.97
C THR A 217 -23.51 -13.95 -1.73
N GLU A 218 -23.93 -15.07 -1.16
CA GLU A 218 -24.70 -15.10 0.10
C GLU A 218 -23.83 -14.74 1.31
N ALA A 219 -22.50 -15.00 1.24
CA ALA A 219 -21.55 -14.67 2.30
C ALA A 219 -21.02 -13.22 2.21
N LEU A 220 -21.21 -12.53 1.08
CA LEU A 220 -20.79 -11.14 0.88
C LEU A 220 -21.87 -10.20 1.39
N ASP A 221 -21.53 -9.36 2.36
CA ASP A 221 -22.36 -8.26 2.82
C ASP A 221 -22.00 -6.94 2.14
N TRP A 222 -22.92 -5.98 2.13
CA TRP A 222 -22.67 -4.62 1.65
C TRP A 222 -21.47 -3.96 2.36
N LEU A 223 -21.29 -4.23 3.63
CA LEU A 223 -20.18 -3.73 4.43
C LEU A 223 -18.82 -4.20 3.88
N ASP A 224 -18.74 -5.42 3.34
CA ASP A 224 -17.50 -5.94 2.75
C ASP A 224 -17.04 -5.10 1.55
N PHE A 225 -17.97 -4.69 0.69
CA PHE A 225 -17.65 -3.82 -0.45
C PHE A 225 -17.18 -2.43 -0.01
N ALA A 226 -17.83 -1.84 0.99
CA ALA A 226 -17.46 -0.54 1.52
C ALA A 226 -16.08 -0.58 2.20
N LEU A 227 -15.83 -1.59 3.03
CA LEU A 227 -14.54 -1.76 3.71
C LEU A 227 -13.43 -2.13 2.73
N LEU A 228 -13.70 -2.97 1.72
CA LEU A 228 -12.77 -3.28 0.65
C LEU A 228 -12.33 -2.01 -0.10
N ALA A 229 -13.29 -1.18 -0.50
CA ALA A 229 -12.99 0.08 -1.17
C ALA A 229 -12.17 1.01 -0.29
N LEU A 230 -12.57 1.19 0.98
CA LEU A 230 -11.86 2.04 1.92
C LEU A 230 -10.43 1.53 2.19
N LYS A 231 -10.26 0.22 2.41
CA LYS A 231 -8.96 -0.45 2.66
C LYS A 231 -8.02 -0.27 1.47
N THR A 232 -8.49 -0.52 0.26
CA THR A 232 -7.65 -0.42 -0.96
C THR A 232 -7.30 1.00 -1.33
N LEU A 233 -8.22 1.95 -1.17
CA LEU A 233 -7.95 3.38 -1.35
C LEU A 233 -6.94 3.88 -0.30
N ALA A 234 -7.06 3.44 0.95
CA ALA A 234 -6.10 3.75 2.00
C ALA A 234 -4.70 3.19 1.67
N PHE A 235 -4.59 1.93 1.23
CA PHE A 235 -3.32 1.38 0.76
C PHE A 235 -2.68 2.25 -0.31
N GLY A 236 -3.44 2.62 -1.35
CA GLY A 236 -2.92 3.44 -2.45
C GLY A 236 -2.48 4.82 -2.00
N PHE A 237 -3.27 5.46 -1.14
CA PHE A 237 -2.92 6.75 -0.56
C PHE A 237 -1.62 6.68 0.24
N PHE A 238 -1.51 5.77 1.20
CA PHE A 238 -0.33 5.70 2.07
C PHE A 238 0.92 5.22 1.34
N ILE A 239 0.80 4.27 0.40
CA ILE A 239 1.93 3.86 -0.45
C ILE A 239 2.45 5.05 -1.26
N ALA A 240 1.56 5.83 -1.87
CA ALA A 240 1.94 7.01 -2.63
C ALA A 240 2.61 8.06 -1.72
N ILE A 241 2.08 8.31 -0.52
CA ILE A 241 2.67 9.25 0.45
C ILE A 241 4.08 8.81 0.84
N VAL A 242 4.28 7.54 1.23
CA VAL A 242 5.59 7.01 1.64
C VAL A 242 6.61 7.14 0.51
N THR A 243 6.22 6.72 -0.70
CA THR A 243 7.13 6.73 -1.86
C THR A 243 7.46 8.15 -2.33
N CYS A 244 6.47 9.05 -2.38
CA CYS A 244 6.70 10.46 -2.72
C CYS A 244 7.51 11.20 -1.67
N TYR A 245 7.25 10.96 -0.38
CA TYR A 245 8.02 11.54 0.72
C TYR A 245 9.50 11.19 0.61
N HIS A 246 9.82 9.91 0.40
CA HIS A 246 11.22 9.49 0.26
C HIS A 246 11.89 9.99 -1.01
N GLY A 247 11.14 10.18 -2.09
CA GLY A 247 11.67 10.75 -3.33
C GLY A 247 11.95 12.25 -3.24
N LEU A 248 11.20 13.00 -2.40
CA LEU A 248 11.26 14.48 -2.39
C LEU A 248 11.83 15.08 -1.10
N ALA A 249 11.80 14.37 0.04
CA ALA A 249 12.06 14.97 1.36
C ALA A 249 13.50 15.41 1.62
N GLN A 250 14.47 14.95 0.86
CA GLN A 250 15.89 15.29 1.04
C GLN A 250 16.55 15.55 -0.31
N PRO A 251 17.53 16.49 -0.37
CA PRO A 251 18.38 16.62 -1.54
C PRO A 251 19.16 15.30 -1.69
N LEU A 252 18.82 14.54 -2.74
CA LEU A 252 19.40 13.24 -3.04
C LEU A 252 20.54 13.42 -4.06
N ARG A 253 21.64 12.67 -3.87
CA ARG A 253 22.59 12.42 -4.94
C ARG A 253 22.09 11.26 -5.79
N LEU A 254 22.38 11.25 -7.09
CA LEU A 254 21.95 10.17 -7.98
C LEU A 254 22.36 8.78 -7.48
N GLU A 255 23.53 8.68 -6.84
CA GLU A 255 24.06 7.44 -6.25
C GLU A 255 23.22 6.90 -5.08
N ASP A 256 22.52 7.79 -4.36
CA ASP A 256 21.73 7.42 -3.18
C ASP A 256 20.29 7.02 -3.52
N VAL A 257 19.79 7.35 -4.70
CA VAL A 257 18.38 7.13 -5.12
C VAL A 257 17.96 5.67 -4.97
N SER A 258 18.81 4.74 -5.41
CA SER A 258 18.54 3.30 -5.29
C SER A 258 18.42 2.84 -3.83
N ARG A 259 19.29 3.32 -2.95
CA ARG A 259 19.26 2.99 -1.51
C ARG A 259 18.01 3.54 -0.83
N VAL A 260 17.61 4.75 -1.22
CA VAL A 260 16.38 5.37 -0.70
C VAL A 260 15.14 4.62 -1.20
N ALA A 261 15.13 4.13 -2.44
CA ALA A 261 14.04 3.32 -2.97
C ALA A 261 13.82 2.03 -2.15
N VAL A 262 14.90 1.30 -1.82
CA VAL A 262 14.80 0.11 -0.96
C VAL A 262 14.23 0.46 0.43
N ARG A 263 14.66 1.57 1.03
CA ARG A 263 14.14 2.03 2.32
C ARG A 263 12.66 2.40 2.24
N ALA A 264 12.26 3.10 1.19
CA ALA A 264 10.86 3.48 0.97
C ALA A 264 9.95 2.25 0.82
N VAL A 265 10.38 1.23 0.06
CA VAL A 265 9.64 -0.03 -0.09
C VAL A 265 9.51 -0.74 1.25
N SER A 266 10.61 -0.87 2.02
CA SER A 266 10.57 -1.50 3.35
C SER A 266 9.58 -0.80 4.30
N GLN A 267 9.57 0.54 4.30
CA GLN A 267 8.60 1.31 5.10
C GLN A 267 7.17 1.19 4.54
N GLY A 268 7.02 1.16 3.22
CA GLY A 268 5.73 0.93 2.56
C GLY A 268 5.11 -0.41 2.95
N VAL A 269 5.91 -1.50 2.96
CA VAL A 269 5.47 -2.82 3.45
C VAL A 269 4.98 -2.73 4.90
N PHE A 270 5.77 -2.09 5.78
CA PHE A 270 5.37 -1.93 7.18
C PHE A 270 4.04 -1.17 7.32
N VAL A 271 3.87 -0.08 6.58
CA VAL A 271 2.62 0.71 6.58
C VAL A 271 1.45 -0.11 6.07
N CYS A 272 1.63 -0.91 5.01
CA CYS A 272 0.58 -1.81 4.52
C CYS A 272 0.14 -2.81 5.58
N VAL A 273 1.08 -3.46 6.27
CA VAL A 273 0.76 -4.42 7.34
C VAL A 273 0.02 -3.74 8.50
N VAL A 274 0.40 -2.53 8.88
CA VAL A 274 -0.28 -1.77 9.94
C VAL A 274 -1.73 -1.41 9.53
N ILE A 275 -1.92 -0.96 8.30
CA ILE A 275 -3.26 -0.66 7.77
C ILE A 275 -4.10 -1.94 7.72
N ASP A 276 -3.52 -3.04 7.25
CA ASP A 276 -4.19 -4.33 7.19
C ASP A 276 -4.67 -4.80 8.56
N ALA A 277 -3.78 -4.78 9.56
CA ALA A 277 -4.12 -5.11 10.94
C ALA A 277 -5.22 -4.20 11.52
N PHE A 278 -5.21 -2.90 11.17
CA PHE A 278 -6.27 -1.98 11.58
C PHE A 278 -7.63 -2.38 10.98
N PHE A 279 -7.67 -2.74 9.69
CA PHE A 279 -8.92 -3.17 9.05
C PHE A 279 -9.42 -4.53 9.55
N ILE A 280 -8.51 -5.47 9.88
CA ILE A 280 -8.89 -6.72 10.56
C ILE A 280 -9.61 -6.41 11.87
N LEU A 281 -9.07 -5.49 12.68
CA LEU A 281 -9.72 -5.07 13.92
C LEU A 281 -11.11 -4.46 13.67
N VAL A 282 -11.25 -3.64 12.63
CA VAL A 282 -12.54 -3.05 12.23
C VAL A 282 -13.54 -4.15 11.84
N TYR A 283 -13.13 -5.16 11.07
CA TYR A 283 -13.97 -6.30 10.69
C TYR A 283 -14.42 -7.15 11.89
N VAL A 284 -13.60 -7.25 12.94
CA VAL A 284 -13.94 -8.02 14.15
C VAL A 284 -14.92 -7.24 15.03
N LEU A 285 -14.89 -5.90 14.97
CA LEU A 285 -15.75 -5.03 15.79
C LEU A 285 -17.09 -4.68 15.12
N ALA A 286 -17.17 -4.81 13.80
CA ALA A 286 -18.36 -4.53 13.00
C ALA A 286 -19.26 -5.76 12.88
#